data_c95fbea7eb6cadea86048752619cfb13
#
_entry.id   c95fbea7eb6cadea86048752619cfb13
#
_cell.length_a   1.000
_cell.length_b   1.000
_cell.length_c   1.000
_cell.angle_alpha   90.00
_cell.angle_beta   90.00
_cell.angle_gamma   90.00
#
_symmetry.space_group_name_H-M   'P 1'
#
loop_
_entity.id
_entity.type
_entity.pdbx_description
1 polymer ?
#
loop_
_entity_poly.entity_id
_entity_poly.type
_entity_poly.pdbx_seq_one_letter_code
_entity_poly.pdbx_strand_id
1 'polypeptide(L)'
;AAEPLKADRELVLEAVRRSGFALLFASRPLKADREMVMAAVRWNGKALQYAAEPLKADRELALEAVRQSGCALLFASGPLKADREMVMAAVCQNGEALQFAAEPLKADRELVREAVGQNGKALQYAAEPLKADREMVLEAVCQNGEALQYAAE
;
A
#
# COMPACT_ATOMS: atom_id res chain seq x y z
N ALA A 1 28.57 18.59 5.57
CA ALA A 1 29.58 17.65 5.02
C ALA A 1 29.00 16.33 4.53
N ALA A 2 27.78 16.16 4.43
CA ALA A 2 27.18 14.85 4.17
C ALA A 2 26.71 14.64 2.72
N GLU A 3 26.64 15.65 1.89
CA GLU A 3 26.16 15.56 0.52
C GLU A 3 26.94 14.57 -0.36
N PRO A 4 28.26 14.57 -0.41
CA PRO A 4 29.01 13.61 -1.22
C PRO A 4 28.80 12.15 -0.80
N LEU A 5 28.75 11.89 0.50
CA LEU A 5 28.56 10.53 1.04
C LEU A 5 27.13 10.05 0.85
N LYS A 6 26.13 10.93 0.93
CA LYS A 6 24.74 10.62 0.65
C LYS A 6 24.46 10.38 -0.84
N ALA A 7 25.38 10.75 -1.72
CA ALA A 7 25.37 10.47 -3.14
C ALA A 7 26.27 9.27 -3.54
N ASP A 8 27.00 8.70 -2.57
CA ASP A 8 27.80 7.50 -2.81
C ASP A 8 26.88 6.28 -2.91
N ARG A 9 26.79 5.72 -4.12
CA ARG A 9 25.86 4.63 -4.43
C ARG A 9 26.14 3.36 -3.63
N GLU A 10 27.39 2.98 -3.45
CA GLU A 10 27.77 1.76 -2.75
C GLU A 10 27.46 1.87 -1.26
N LEU A 11 27.81 3.00 -0.68
CA LEU A 11 27.57 3.27 0.74
C LEU A 11 26.07 3.33 1.04
N VAL A 12 25.29 4.01 0.20
CA VAL A 12 23.85 4.11 0.38
C VAL A 12 23.17 2.76 0.13
N LEU A 13 23.64 1.97 -0.84
CA LEU A 13 23.08 0.62 -1.10
C LEU A 13 23.32 -0.30 0.11
N GLU A 14 24.48 -0.26 0.71
CA GLU A 14 24.76 -1.04 1.93
C GLU A 14 23.87 -0.59 3.10
N ALA A 15 23.68 0.71 3.26
CA ALA A 15 22.76 1.25 4.28
C ALA A 15 21.32 0.80 4.05
N VAL A 16 20.85 0.83 2.80
CA VAL A 16 19.50 0.42 2.40
C VAL A 16 19.29 -1.08 2.62
N ARG A 17 20.30 -1.91 2.35
CA ARG A 17 20.25 -3.35 2.63
C ARG A 17 20.14 -3.68 4.11
N ARG A 18 20.60 -2.80 4.98
CA ARG A 18 20.46 -2.93 6.43
C ARG A 18 19.14 -2.35 6.95
N SER A 19 18.66 -1.31 6.30
CA SER A 19 17.39 -0.66 6.62
C SER A 19 16.84 0.06 5.40
N GLY A 20 15.68 -0.39 4.89
CA GLY A 20 15.02 0.27 3.77
C GLY A 20 14.74 1.76 4.00
N PHE A 21 14.57 2.17 5.25
CA PHE A 21 14.38 3.59 5.59
C PHE A 21 15.64 4.45 5.38
N ALA A 22 16.82 3.85 5.22
CA ALA A 22 18.03 4.60 4.88
C ALA A 22 17.88 5.36 3.54
N LEU A 23 16.96 4.95 2.65
CA LEU A 23 16.61 5.65 1.44
C LEU A 23 16.16 7.10 1.70
N LEU A 24 15.56 7.38 2.87
CA LEU A 24 15.19 8.74 3.28
C LEU A 24 16.38 9.70 3.20
N PHE A 25 17.55 9.23 3.59
CA PHE A 25 18.77 10.04 3.69
C PHE A 25 19.60 10.08 2.40
N ALA A 26 19.23 9.27 1.39
CA ALA A 26 19.91 9.25 0.10
C ALA A 26 19.71 10.57 -0.67
N SER A 27 20.65 10.86 -1.56
CA SER A 27 20.53 12.01 -2.48
C SER A 27 19.37 11.82 -3.46
N ARG A 28 18.87 12.92 -4.03
CA ARG A 28 17.76 12.88 -5.00
C ARG A 28 18.02 11.93 -6.19
N PRO A 29 19.19 11.92 -6.83
CA PRO A 29 19.46 10.97 -7.91
C PRO A 29 19.33 9.51 -7.48
N LEU A 30 19.75 9.16 -6.27
CA LEU A 30 19.65 7.79 -5.75
C LEU A 30 18.20 7.40 -5.39
N LYS A 31 17.37 8.36 -4.98
CA LYS A 31 15.92 8.17 -4.82
C LYS A 31 15.19 7.95 -6.16
N ALA A 32 15.81 8.30 -7.27
CA ALA A 32 15.34 8.03 -8.63
C ALA A 32 16.02 6.80 -9.27
N ASP A 33 16.96 6.17 -8.58
CA ASP A 33 17.58 4.92 -9.01
C ASP A 33 16.65 3.75 -8.70
N ARG A 34 16.11 3.11 -9.75
CA ARG A 34 15.14 2.00 -9.62
C ARG A 34 15.69 0.83 -8.81
N GLU A 35 16.95 0.47 -9.02
CA GLU A 35 17.60 -0.64 -8.32
C GLU A 35 17.77 -0.35 -6.83
N MET A 36 18.15 0.88 -6.50
CA MET A 36 18.26 1.36 -5.13
C MET A 36 16.91 1.31 -4.42
N VAL A 37 15.86 1.83 -5.05
CA VAL A 37 14.51 1.84 -4.50
C VAL A 37 13.96 0.42 -4.37
N MET A 38 14.21 -0.46 -5.35
CA MET A 38 13.81 -1.87 -5.28
C MET A 38 14.47 -2.57 -4.08
N ALA A 39 15.75 -2.33 -3.82
CA ALA A 39 16.44 -2.89 -2.65
C ALA A 39 15.80 -2.40 -1.34
N ALA A 40 15.44 -1.12 -1.26
CA ALA A 40 14.77 -0.55 -0.09
C ALA A 40 13.38 -1.14 0.12
N VAL A 41 12.60 -1.26 -0.94
CA VAL A 41 11.23 -1.78 -0.94
C VAL A 41 11.18 -3.25 -0.52
N ARG A 42 12.12 -4.08 -0.99
CA ARG A 42 12.23 -5.49 -0.58
C ARG A 42 12.48 -5.66 0.90
N TRP A 43 13.16 -4.72 1.51
CA TRP A 43 13.34 -4.69 2.95
C TRP A 43 12.09 -4.20 3.68
N ASN A 44 11.49 -3.13 3.18
CA ASN A 44 10.28 -2.56 3.75
C ASN A 44 9.46 -1.84 2.66
N GLY A 45 8.27 -2.34 2.34
CA GLY A 45 7.40 -1.76 1.31
C GLY A 45 7.12 -0.27 1.51
N LYS A 46 7.05 0.20 2.76
CA LYS A 46 6.84 1.62 3.05
C LYS A 46 7.99 2.52 2.59
N ALA A 47 9.16 1.97 2.27
CA ALA A 47 10.27 2.74 1.71
C ALA A 47 9.91 3.40 0.37
N LEU A 48 8.86 2.92 -0.32
CA LEU A 48 8.33 3.53 -1.54
C LEU A 48 8.01 5.02 -1.36
N GLN A 49 7.63 5.46 -0.15
CA GLN A 49 7.36 6.87 0.13
C GLN A 49 8.54 7.80 -0.19
N TYR A 50 9.76 7.30 -0.10
CA TYR A 50 10.99 8.06 -0.33
C TYR A 50 11.48 8.03 -1.77
N ALA A 51 10.87 7.21 -2.62
CA ALA A 51 11.19 7.13 -4.03
C ALA A 51 10.79 8.41 -4.77
N ALA A 52 11.51 8.71 -5.87
CA ALA A 52 11.10 9.77 -6.78
C ALA A 52 9.74 9.43 -7.42
N GLU A 53 8.95 10.47 -7.72
CA GLU A 53 7.57 10.31 -8.22
C GLU A 53 7.42 9.36 -9.42
N PRO A 54 8.32 9.38 -10.45
CA PRO A 54 8.21 8.43 -11.56
C PRO A 54 8.28 6.97 -11.10
N LEU A 55 9.05 6.66 -10.06
CA LEU A 55 9.17 5.29 -9.53
C LEU A 55 7.96 4.85 -8.72
N LYS A 56 7.21 5.78 -8.15
CA LYS A 56 5.93 5.50 -7.49
C LYS A 56 4.85 5.09 -8.50
N ALA A 57 5.06 5.36 -9.79
CA ALA A 57 4.23 4.93 -10.90
C ALA A 57 4.75 3.65 -11.58
N ASP A 58 5.90 3.14 -11.19
CA ASP A 58 6.43 1.86 -11.67
C ASP A 58 5.61 0.72 -11.06
N ARG A 59 4.84 0.01 -11.91
CA ARG A 59 3.91 -1.04 -11.48
C ARG A 59 4.61 -2.20 -10.76
N GLU A 60 5.74 -2.65 -11.27
CA GLU A 60 6.48 -3.77 -10.70
C GLU A 60 7.04 -3.41 -9.32
N LEU A 61 7.61 -2.22 -9.21
CA LEU A 61 8.18 -1.72 -7.98
C LEU A 61 7.08 -1.48 -6.92
N ALA A 62 5.96 -0.88 -7.31
CA ALA A 62 4.82 -0.68 -6.43
C ALA A 62 4.18 -2.01 -5.99
N LEU A 63 4.10 -3.01 -6.89
CA LEU A 63 3.58 -4.33 -6.55
C LEU A 63 4.48 -5.04 -5.53
N GLU A 64 5.79 -4.95 -5.69
CA GLU A 64 6.74 -5.47 -4.69
C GLU A 64 6.55 -4.78 -3.34
N ALA A 65 6.41 -3.45 -3.34
CA ALA A 65 6.15 -2.68 -2.12
C ALA A 65 4.88 -3.12 -1.39
N VAL A 66 3.82 -3.31 -2.14
CA VAL A 66 2.51 -3.73 -1.62
C VAL A 66 2.54 -5.15 -1.07
N ARG A 67 3.29 -6.06 -1.71
CA ARG A 67 3.50 -7.43 -1.21
C ARG A 67 4.25 -7.47 0.11
N GLN A 68 5.17 -6.54 0.32
CA GLN A 68 5.88 -6.40 1.60
C GLN A 68 5.01 -5.72 2.67
N SER A 69 4.18 -4.78 2.27
CA SER A 69 3.27 -4.06 3.15
C SER A 69 2.07 -3.52 2.37
N GLY A 70 0.88 -4.01 2.64
CA GLY A 70 -0.36 -3.52 1.99
C GLY A 70 -0.53 -2.01 2.09
N CYS A 71 -0.12 -1.42 3.20
CA CYS A 71 -0.17 0.04 3.39
C CYS A 71 0.75 0.82 2.45
N ALA A 72 1.70 0.17 1.76
CA ALA A 72 2.52 0.82 0.75
C ALA A 72 1.71 1.36 -0.43
N LEU A 73 0.48 0.85 -0.64
CA LEU A 73 -0.46 1.39 -1.62
C LEU A 73 -0.71 2.89 -1.45
N LEU A 74 -0.66 3.40 -0.21
CA LEU A 74 -0.76 4.84 0.07
C LEU A 74 0.22 5.66 -0.78
N PHE A 75 1.42 5.14 -0.99
CA PHE A 75 2.53 5.84 -1.64
C PHE A 75 2.59 5.61 -3.16
N ALA A 76 1.81 4.67 -3.68
CA ALA A 76 1.71 4.43 -5.11
C ALA A 76 1.00 5.58 -5.83
N SER A 77 1.28 5.75 -7.14
CA SER A 77 0.60 6.76 -7.95
C SER A 77 -0.91 6.50 -8.07
N GLY A 78 -1.66 7.55 -8.40
CA GLY A 78 -3.13 7.46 -8.55
C GLY A 78 -3.60 6.34 -9.48
N PRO A 79 -3.04 6.19 -10.70
CA PRO A 79 -3.41 5.11 -11.61
C PRO A 79 -3.23 3.71 -11.01
N LEU A 80 -2.20 3.49 -10.20
CA LEU A 80 -1.97 2.20 -9.55
C LEU A 80 -2.96 1.92 -8.42
N LYS A 81 -3.49 2.96 -7.77
CA LYS A 81 -4.58 2.84 -6.79
C LYS A 81 -5.93 2.46 -7.44
N ALA A 82 -6.04 2.61 -8.76
CA ALA A 82 -7.17 2.17 -9.58
C ALA A 82 -6.92 0.81 -10.28
N ASP A 83 -5.73 0.24 -10.14
CA ASP A 83 -5.42 -1.09 -10.65
C ASP A 83 -5.96 -2.15 -9.68
N ARG A 84 -6.96 -2.92 -10.13
CA ARG A 84 -7.64 -3.94 -9.32
C ARG A 84 -6.69 -5.00 -8.75
N GLU A 85 -5.74 -5.46 -9.54
CA GLU A 85 -4.76 -6.46 -9.11
C GLU A 85 -3.82 -5.91 -8.03
N MET A 86 -3.39 -4.66 -8.20
CA MET A 86 -2.58 -3.96 -7.22
C MET A 86 -3.30 -3.82 -5.89
N VAL A 87 -4.55 -3.34 -5.93
CA VAL A 87 -5.37 -3.16 -4.73
C VAL A 87 -5.72 -4.50 -4.07
N MET A 88 -6.01 -5.54 -4.86
CA MET A 88 -6.23 -6.89 -4.33
C MET A 88 -4.98 -7.40 -3.59
N ALA A 89 -3.80 -7.24 -4.16
CA ALA A 89 -2.55 -7.62 -3.50
C ALA A 89 -2.34 -6.86 -2.17
N ALA A 90 -2.69 -5.57 -2.13
CA ALA A 90 -2.61 -4.76 -0.92
C ALA A 90 -3.59 -5.24 0.16
N VAL A 91 -4.82 -5.48 -0.23
CA VAL A 91 -5.90 -5.91 0.66
C VAL A 91 -5.63 -7.30 1.25
N CYS A 92 -5.08 -8.23 0.46
CA CYS A 92 -4.67 -9.55 0.97
C CYS A 92 -3.58 -9.46 2.05
N GLN A 93 -2.76 -8.42 2.04
CA GLN A 93 -1.78 -8.18 3.10
C GLN A 93 -2.37 -7.45 4.30
N ASN A 94 -3.28 -6.52 4.05
CA ASN A 94 -3.96 -5.76 5.07
C ASN A 94 -5.29 -5.22 4.54
N GLY A 95 -6.41 -5.70 5.08
CA GLY A 95 -7.75 -5.26 4.69
C GLY A 95 -7.96 -3.74 4.75
N GLU A 96 -7.30 -3.05 5.67
CA GLU A 96 -7.37 -1.59 5.77
C GLU A 96 -6.74 -0.86 4.57
N ALA A 97 -5.95 -1.55 3.74
CA ALA A 97 -5.42 -0.96 2.52
C ALA A 97 -6.52 -0.53 1.53
N LEU A 98 -7.74 -1.04 1.69
CA LEU A 98 -8.90 -0.63 0.92
C LEU A 98 -9.14 0.89 0.97
N GLN A 99 -8.78 1.55 2.07
CA GLN A 99 -8.91 3.01 2.21
C GLN A 99 -8.13 3.78 1.12
N PHE A 100 -7.03 3.21 0.63
CA PHE A 100 -6.16 3.84 -0.37
C PHE A 100 -6.57 3.53 -1.81
N ALA A 101 -7.52 2.63 -2.02
CA ALA A 101 -8.04 2.29 -3.33
C ALA A 101 -8.80 3.47 -3.96
N ALA A 102 -8.80 3.53 -5.29
CA ALA A 102 -9.67 4.47 -6.02
C ALA A 102 -11.15 4.13 -5.76
N GLU A 103 -12.01 5.14 -5.75
CA GLU A 103 -13.42 5.02 -5.39
C GLU A 103 -14.19 3.89 -6.13
N PRO A 104 -14.00 3.69 -7.46
CA PRO A 104 -14.70 2.59 -8.14
C PRO A 104 -14.39 1.20 -7.55
N LEU A 105 -13.16 0.99 -7.06
CA LEU A 105 -12.75 -0.29 -6.47
C LEU A 105 -13.33 -0.51 -5.07
N LYS A 106 -13.69 0.54 -4.36
CA LYS A 106 -14.42 0.45 -3.08
C LYS A 106 -15.86 -0.05 -3.25
N ALA A 107 -16.37 -0.09 -4.49
CA ALA A 107 -17.63 -0.72 -4.84
C ALA A 107 -17.49 -2.13 -5.45
N ASP A 108 -16.27 -2.62 -5.62
CA ASP A 108 -16.00 -3.99 -6.07
C ASP A 108 -16.31 -4.97 -4.93
N ARG A 109 -17.36 -5.76 -5.09
CA ARG A 109 -17.87 -6.67 -4.05
C ARG A 109 -16.81 -7.69 -3.60
N GLU A 110 -16.10 -8.29 -4.54
CA GLU A 110 -15.08 -9.31 -4.26
C GLU A 110 -13.89 -8.73 -3.48
N LEU A 111 -13.44 -7.56 -3.93
CA LEU A 111 -12.33 -6.86 -3.31
C LEU A 111 -12.68 -6.41 -1.88
N VAL A 112 -13.87 -5.83 -1.70
CA VAL A 112 -14.35 -5.42 -0.38
C VAL A 112 -14.55 -6.62 0.54
N ARG A 113 -15.05 -7.75 -0.01
CA ARG A 113 -15.21 -8.98 0.75
C ARG A 113 -13.88 -9.52 1.25
N GLU A 114 -12.85 -9.52 0.42
CA GLU A 114 -11.49 -9.89 0.85
C GLU A 114 -10.99 -8.96 1.97
N ALA A 115 -11.17 -7.64 1.82
CA ALA A 115 -10.79 -6.67 2.82
C ALA A 115 -11.48 -6.91 4.17
N VAL A 116 -12.78 -7.12 4.13
CA VAL A 116 -13.62 -7.38 5.31
C VAL A 116 -13.25 -8.70 5.97
N GLY A 117 -12.95 -9.73 5.18
CA GLY A 117 -12.49 -11.02 5.68
C GLY A 117 -11.15 -10.94 6.42
N GLN A 118 -10.26 -10.04 6.02
CA GLN A 118 -9.00 -9.76 6.73
C GLN A 118 -9.22 -8.92 7.99
N ASN A 119 -10.07 -7.90 7.88
CA ASN A 119 -10.40 -7.01 8.98
C ASN A 119 -11.82 -6.45 8.81
N GLY A 120 -12.76 -6.84 9.68
CA GLY A 120 -14.15 -6.38 9.64
C GLY A 120 -14.28 -4.84 9.61
N LYS A 121 -13.36 -4.12 10.24
CA LYS A 121 -13.33 -2.65 10.21
C LYS A 121 -13.10 -2.06 8.81
N ALA A 122 -12.59 -2.85 7.85
CA ALA A 122 -12.45 -2.40 6.47
C ALA A 122 -13.79 -2.02 5.82
N LEU A 123 -14.92 -2.49 6.35
CA LEU A 123 -16.25 -2.11 5.90
C LEU A 123 -16.45 -0.59 5.85
N GLN A 124 -15.82 0.16 6.76
CA GLN A 124 -15.91 1.64 6.76
C GLN A 124 -15.45 2.29 5.46
N TYR A 125 -14.55 1.62 4.72
CA TYR A 125 -13.98 2.12 3.47
C TYR A 125 -14.75 1.66 2.23
N ALA A 126 -15.70 0.77 2.38
CA ALA A 126 -16.54 0.29 1.29
C ALA A 126 -17.49 1.37 0.78
N ALA A 127 -17.91 1.27 -0.48
CA ALA A 127 -18.96 2.13 -1.02
C ALA A 127 -20.31 1.86 -0.32
N GLU A 128 -21.15 2.89 -0.22
CA GLU A 128 -22.43 2.85 0.51
C GLU A 128 -23.33 1.65 0.16
N PRO A 129 -23.48 1.25 -1.13
CA PRO A 129 -24.29 0.07 -1.43
C PRO A 129 -23.82 -1.22 -0.77
N LEU A 130 -22.50 -1.37 -0.55
CA LEU A 130 -21.94 -2.54 0.12
C LEU A 130 -22.05 -2.44 1.63
N LYS A 131 -22.06 -1.26 2.19
CA LYS A 131 -22.36 -1.04 3.63
C LYS A 131 -23.82 -1.31 3.98
N ALA A 132 -24.74 -1.27 2.98
CA ALA A 132 -26.14 -1.64 3.10
C ALA A 132 -26.40 -3.12 2.76
N ASP A 133 -25.39 -3.84 2.26
CA ASP A 133 -25.53 -5.26 1.91
C ASP A 133 -25.45 -6.13 3.19
N ARG A 134 -26.56 -6.82 3.47
CA ARG A 134 -26.68 -7.62 4.69
C ARG A 134 -25.60 -8.71 4.82
N GLU A 135 -25.24 -9.37 3.71
CA GLU A 135 -24.21 -10.42 3.72
C GLU A 135 -22.83 -9.84 4.02
N MET A 136 -22.53 -8.72 3.39
CA MET A 136 -21.26 -8.01 3.61
C MET A 136 -21.13 -7.54 5.06
N VAL A 137 -22.18 -6.94 5.59
CA VAL A 137 -22.21 -6.49 7.00
C VAL A 137 -22.10 -7.66 7.95
N LEU A 138 -22.78 -8.78 7.66
CA LEU A 138 -22.70 -9.98 8.50
C LEU A 138 -21.29 -10.54 8.53
N GLU A 139 -20.61 -10.62 7.39
CA GLU A 139 -19.22 -11.07 7.31
C GLU A 139 -18.29 -10.17 8.11
N ALA A 140 -18.48 -8.85 8.01
CA ALA A 140 -17.71 -7.87 8.79
C ALA A 140 -17.92 -8.04 10.29
N VAL A 141 -19.15 -8.21 10.72
CA VAL A 141 -19.52 -8.38 12.15
C VAL A 141 -19.00 -9.71 12.69
N CYS A 142 -18.97 -10.76 11.88
CA CYS A 142 -18.38 -12.05 12.28
C CYS A 142 -16.88 -11.92 12.56
N GLN A 143 -16.17 -11.07 11.83
CA GLN A 143 -14.76 -10.79 12.09
C GLN A 143 -14.56 -9.83 13.28
N ASN A 144 -15.41 -8.82 13.37
CA ASN A 144 -15.38 -7.84 14.45
C ASN A 144 -16.78 -7.25 14.67
N GLY A 145 -17.38 -7.56 15.81
CA GLY A 145 -18.73 -7.08 16.17
C GLY A 145 -18.89 -5.56 16.10
N GLU A 146 -17.81 -4.82 16.38
CA GLU A 146 -17.82 -3.35 16.26
C GLU A 146 -18.01 -2.86 14.81
N ALA A 147 -17.80 -3.73 13.81
CA ALA A 147 -18.01 -3.36 12.41
C ALA A 147 -19.47 -2.95 12.10
N LEU A 148 -20.41 -3.34 12.95
CA LEU A 148 -21.82 -2.93 12.83
C LEU A 148 -21.98 -1.40 12.77
N GLN A 149 -21.13 -0.64 13.44
CA GLN A 149 -21.16 0.83 13.41
C GLN A 149 -20.95 1.42 12.01
N TYR A 150 -20.34 0.65 11.08
CA TYR A 150 -20.05 1.08 9.72
C TYR A 150 -21.12 0.65 8.70
N ALA A 151 -22.12 -0.11 9.14
CA ALA A 151 -23.28 -0.45 8.29
C ALA A 151 -24.05 0.82 7.94
N ALA A 152 -24.57 0.89 6.70
CA ALA A 152 -25.50 1.96 6.32
C ALA A 152 -26.85 1.76 7.04
N GLU A 153 -27.52 2.89 7.33
CA GLU A 153 -28.88 2.90 7.90
C GLU A 153 -29.93 2.35 6.95
#